data_b37c7b3a9caffdbc28f1ccb1b0014e00
#
_entry.id   b37c7b3a9caffdbc28f1ccb1b0014e00
#
_cell.length_a   1.000
_cell.length_b   1.000
_cell.length_c   1.000
_cell.angle_alpha   90.00
_cell.angle_beta   90.00
_cell.angle_gamma   90.00
#
_symmetry.space_group_name_H-M   'P 1'
#
loop_
_entity.id
_entity.type
_entity.pdbx_description
1 polymer ?
#
loop_
_entity_poly.entity_id
_entity_poly.type
_entity_poly.pdbx_seq_one_letter_code
_entity_poly.pdbx_strand_id
1 'polypeptide(L)'
;LVPTGLIFDLDEDQSLRIHPRSGLAWKQGVTVANCEGIVDADYVEQSYVMLANLSRNPIEIRDGMRIAQAEVVVNPKKLKFKVVANKPVQKTDRDGGFGSTGVH
;
A
#
# COMPACT_ATOMS: atom_id res chain seq x y z
N LEU A 1 2.21 -10.36 12.76
CA LEU A 1 0.81 -9.95 12.61
C LEU A 1 0.32 -9.25 13.86
N VAL A 2 -0.10 -7.99 13.72
CA VAL A 2 -0.60 -7.21 14.83
C VAL A 2 -2.12 -7.01 14.66
N PRO A 3 -2.94 -7.48 15.60
CA PRO A 3 -4.37 -7.28 15.53
C PRO A 3 -4.73 -5.82 15.82
N THR A 4 -5.67 -5.27 15.06
CA THR A 4 -6.10 -3.89 15.23
C THR A 4 -7.32 -3.75 16.15
N GLY A 5 -8.07 -4.81 16.34
CA GLY A 5 -9.36 -4.76 17.03
C GLY A 5 -10.47 -4.12 16.17
N LEU A 6 -10.22 -3.90 14.89
CA LEU A 6 -11.13 -3.18 13.99
C LEU A 6 -11.64 -4.07 12.88
N ILE A 7 -12.93 -3.93 12.59
CA ILE A 7 -13.57 -4.47 11.40
C ILE A 7 -14.04 -3.28 10.58
N PHE A 8 -13.70 -3.26 9.29
CA PHE A 8 -14.06 -2.16 8.41
C PHE A 8 -15.28 -2.51 7.57
N ASP A 9 -16.27 -1.64 7.60
CA ASP A 9 -17.46 -1.75 6.77
C ASP A 9 -17.31 -0.80 5.59
N LEU A 10 -16.85 -1.33 4.48
CA LEU A 10 -16.55 -0.56 3.28
C LEU A 10 -17.68 -0.69 2.27
N ASP A 11 -17.86 0.35 1.45
CA ASP A 11 -18.74 0.26 0.31
C ASP A 11 -18.14 -0.73 -0.71
N GLU A 12 -19.01 -1.29 -1.54
CA GLU A 12 -18.68 -2.33 -2.49
C GLU A 12 -17.54 -1.94 -3.46
N ASP A 13 -17.43 -0.64 -3.77
CA ASP A 13 -16.40 -0.09 -4.68
C ASP A 13 -15.18 0.47 -3.95
N GLN A 14 -15.06 0.23 -2.66
CA GLN A 14 -13.98 0.76 -1.83
C GLN A 14 -13.03 -0.33 -1.37
N SER A 15 -11.81 0.09 -1.07
CA SER A 15 -10.86 -0.71 -0.31
C SER A 15 -10.11 0.19 0.67
N LEU A 16 -9.60 -0.43 1.73
CA LEU A 16 -8.73 0.26 2.68
C LEU A 16 -7.29 -0.08 2.33
N ARG A 17 -6.43 0.94 2.29
CA ARG A 17 -5.00 0.78 2.03
C ARG A 17 -4.24 1.09 3.30
N ILE A 18 -3.39 0.17 3.71
CA ILE A 18 -2.59 0.27 4.93
C ILE A 18 -1.15 0.52 4.56
N HIS A 19 -0.60 1.62 5.08
CA HIS A 19 0.76 2.05 4.79
C HIS A 19 1.58 2.20 6.07
N PRO A 20 2.91 2.13 5.97
CA PRO A 20 3.75 2.40 7.13
C PRO A 20 3.70 3.87 7.52
N ARG A 21 4.12 4.13 8.75
CA ARG A 21 4.32 5.49 9.24
C ARG A 21 5.78 5.88 9.03
N SER A 22 6.00 7.03 8.43
CA SER A 22 7.35 7.50 8.08
C SER A 22 8.27 7.61 9.30
N GLY A 23 7.76 8.14 10.41
CA GLY A 23 8.57 8.29 11.62
C GLY A 23 9.02 6.96 12.21
N LEU A 24 8.14 5.99 12.25
CA LEU A 24 8.44 4.65 12.76
C LEU A 24 9.42 3.91 11.84
N ALA A 25 9.24 4.04 10.54
CA ALA A 25 10.13 3.46 9.55
C ALA A 25 11.53 4.08 9.62
N TRP A 26 11.61 5.39 9.68
CA TRP A 26 12.88 6.12 9.69
C TRP A 26 13.67 5.90 10.97
N LYS A 27 13.02 6.04 12.12
CA LYS A 27 13.72 6.02 13.42
C LYS A 27 13.99 4.62 13.94
N GLN A 28 13.12 3.67 13.63
CA GLN A 28 13.18 2.35 14.25
C GLN A 28 13.21 1.20 13.24
N GLY A 29 13.12 1.50 11.96
CA GLY A 29 13.17 0.47 10.90
C GLY A 29 11.94 -0.42 10.85
N VAL A 30 10.79 0.04 11.35
CA VAL A 30 9.55 -0.74 11.34
C VAL A 30 8.66 -0.28 10.19
N THR A 31 8.26 -1.23 9.38
CA THR A 31 7.44 -0.98 8.20
C THR A 31 6.36 -2.04 8.06
N VAL A 32 5.52 -1.90 7.05
CA VAL A 32 4.50 -2.88 6.70
C VAL A 32 5.12 -3.88 5.74
N ALA A 33 5.14 -5.16 6.14
CA ALA A 33 5.88 -6.21 5.43
C ALA A 33 5.38 -6.47 4.02
N ASN A 34 4.08 -6.29 3.77
CA ASN A 34 3.49 -6.44 2.44
C ASN A 34 3.47 -5.13 1.63
N CYS A 35 4.26 -4.14 2.03
CA CYS A 35 4.42 -2.83 1.40
C CYS A 35 3.17 -1.97 1.47
N GLU A 36 2.07 -2.47 0.97
CA GLU A 36 0.75 -1.89 1.10
C GLU A 36 -0.20 -3.02 1.50
N GLY A 37 -0.81 -2.91 2.67
CA GLY A 37 -1.89 -3.80 3.06
C GLY A 37 -3.17 -3.39 2.36
N ILE A 38 -3.95 -4.36 1.91
CA ILE A 38 -5.21 -4.10 1.23
C ILE A 38 -6.32 -4.84 1.95
N VAL A 39 -7.33 -4.09 2.38
CA VAL A 39 -8.56 -4.66 2.96
C VAL A 39 -9.67 -4.42 1.95
N ASP A 40 -10.18 -5.50 1.38
CA ASP A 40 -11.29 -5.44 0.43
C ASP A 40 -12.63 -5.30 1.14
N ALA A 41 -13.64 -4.82 0.40
CA ALA A 41 -14.99 -4.67 0.94
C ALA A 41 -15.59 -6.00 1.42
N ASP A 42 -15.20 -7.10 0.81
CA ASP A 42 -15.66 -8.45 1.18
C ASP A 42 -15.01 -9.02 2.44
N TYR A 43 -13.95 -8.37 2.93
CA TYR A 43 -13.29 -8.82 4.15
C TYR A 43 -13.99 -8.23 5.37
N VAL A 44 -14.75 -9.04 6.08
CA VAL A 44 -15.62 -8.61 7.18
C VAL A 44 -15.14 -9.08 8.56
N GLU A 45 -13.90 -9.51 8.64
CA GLU A 45 -13.28 -9.95 9.89
C GLU A 45 -12.30 -8.89 10.41
N GLN A 46 -11.75 -9.13 11.58
CA GLN A 46 -10.75 -8.23 12.17
C GLN A 46 -9.55 -8.03 11.24
N SER A 47 -9.16 -6.79 11.06
CA SER A 47 -7.98 -6.44 10.28
C SER A 47 -6.70 -6.55 11.11
N TYR A 48 -5.64 -6.96 10.45
CA TYR A 48 -4.30 -7.12 11.03
C TYR A 48 -3.32 -6.27 10.24
N VAL A 49 -2.29 -5.79 10.92
CA VAL A 49 -1.17 -5.13 10.27
C VAL A 49 0.03 -6.08 10.29
N MET A 50 0.59 -6.31 9.12
CA MET A 50 1.76 -7.16 8.95
C MET A 50 3.01 -6.31 9.07
N LEU A 51 3.65 -6.30 10.24
CA LEU A 51 4.84 -5.49 10.49
C LEU A 51 6.12 -6.28 10.23
N ALA A 52 7.13 -5.56 9.76
CA ALA A 52 8.50 -6.05 9.66
C ALA A 52 9.43 -5.11 10.41
N ASN A 53 10.36 -5.69 11.15
CA ASN A 53 11.43 -4.95 11.81
C ASN A 53 12.72 -5.12 11.00
N LEU A 54 13.13 -4.06 10.31
CA LEU A 54 14.32 -4.06 9.47
C LEU A 54 15.59 -3.67 10.23
N SER A 55 15.46 -3.33 11.50
CA SER A 55 16.61 -2.98 12.35
C SER A 55 17.20 -4.23 13.00
N ARG A 56 18.31 -4.03 13.71
CA ARG A 56 18.93 -5.08 14.52
C ARG A 56 18.48 -5.05 15.97
N ASN A 57 17.62 -4.10 16.33
CA ASN A 57 17.18 -3.91 17.69
C ASN A 57 15.74 -4.43 17.84
N PRO A 58 15.42 -5.09 18.95
CA PRO A 58 14.04 -5.44 19.23
C PRO A 58 13.20 -4.18 19.41
N ILE A 59 11.95 -4.25 18.99
CA ILE A 59 11.00 -3.18 19.21
C ILE A 59 9.75 -3.75 19.87
N GLU A 60 9.25 -3.05 20.87
CA GLU A 60 8.05 -3.41 21.57
C GLU A 60 6.86 -2.72 20.92
N ILE A 61 5.86 -3.52 20.53
CA ILE A 61 4.58 -3.00 20.05
C ILE A 61 3.58 -3.10 21.19
N ARG A 62 3.08 -1.96 21.62
CA ARG A 62 2.19 -1.83 22.76
C ARG A 62 0.76 -1.60 22.32
N ASP A 63 -0.17 -1.98 23.17
CA ASP A 63 -1.58 -1.69 22.97
C ASP A 63 -1.80 -0.17 22.82
N GLY A 64 -2.60 0.22 21.85
CA GLY A 64 -2.85 1.64 21.53
C GLY A 64 -1.74 2.35 20.78
N MET A 65 -0.63 1.69 20.49
CA MET A 65 0.47 2.29 19.73
C MET A 65 0.09 2.51 18.26
N ARG A 66 0.48 3.65 17.73
CA ARG A 66 0.29 3.96 16.30
C ARG A 66 1.36 3.29 15.47
N ILE A 67 0.99 2.25 14.73
CA ILE A 67 1.95 1.41 14.00
C ILE A 67 1.83 1.52 12.48
N ALA A 68 0.74 2.06 11.99
CA ALA A 68 0.47 2.19 10.56
C ALA A 68 -0.53 3.32 10.34
N GLN A 69 -0.77 3.64 9.10
CA GLN A 69 -1.82 4.56 8.70
C GLN A 69 -2.65 3.93 7.60
N ALA A 70 -3.87 4.39 7.45
CA ALA A 70 -4.77 3.81 6.47
C ALA A 70 -5.61 4.89 5.80
N GLU A 71 -5.99 4.63 4.57
CA GLU A 71 -6.92 5.47 3.83
C GLU A 71 -7.93 4.61 3.07
N VAL A 72 -9.13 5.12 2.93
CA VAL A 72 -10.16 4.50 2.09
C VAL A 72 -9.99 5.04 0.68
N VAL A 73 -9.94 4.14 -0.29
CA VAL A 73 -9.85 4.51 -1.70
C VAL A 73 -11.03 3.91 -2.47
N VAL A 74 -11.46 4.61 -3.49
CA VAL A 74 -12.45 4.09 -4.44
C VAL A 74 -11.69 3.31 -5.50
N ASN A 75 -12.06 2.06 -5.69
CA ASN A 75 -11.40 1.19 -6.64
C ASN A 75 -11.63 1.69 -8.06
N PRO A 76 -10.62 1.59 -8.95
CA PRO A 76 -10.81 1.97 -10.33
C PRO A 76 -11.81 1.03 -11.00
N LYS A 77 -12.46 1.52 -12.04
CA LYS A 77 -13.35 0.68 -12.86
C LYS A 77 -12.56 -0.49 -13.42
N LYS A 78 -13.25 -1.62 -13.60
CA LYS A 78 -12.64 -2.79 -14.22
C LYS A 78 -12.04 -2.42 -15.56
N LEU A 79 -10.77 -2.68 -15.71
CA LEU A 79 -10.04 -2.47 -16.95
C LEU A 79 -10.06 -3.75 -17.77
N LYS A 80 -10.13 -3.59 -19.06
CA LYS A 80 -9.98 -4.71 -20.01
C LYS A 80 -8.61 -4.62 -20.63
N PHE A 81 -7.92 -5.74 -20.67
CA PHE A 81 -6.63 -5.83 -21.35
C PHE A 81 -6.87 -6.34 -22.76
N LYS A 82 -6.24 -5.67 -23.71
CA LYS A 82 -6.29 -6.07 -25.11
C LYS A 82 -4.86 -6.30 -25.59
N VAL A 83 -4.63 -7.49 -26.11
CA VAL A 83 -3.34 -7.79 -26.75
C VAL A 83 -3.33 -7.13 -28.12
N VAL A 84 -2.29 -6.36 -28.40
CA VAL A 84 -2.12 -5.67 -29.67
C VAL A 84 -0.89 -6.17 -30.39
N ALA A 85 -0.93 -6.17 -31.72
CA ALA A 85 0.20 -6.62 -32.53
C ALA A 85 1.26 -5.53 -32.75
N ASN A 86 0.85 -4.28 -32.64
CA ASN A 86 1.70 -3.15 -32.92
C ASN A 86 1.95 -2.30 -31.70
N LYS A 87 3.10 -1.67 -31.66
CA LYS A 87 3.47 -0.72 -30.61
C LYS A 87 2.44 0.42 -30.56
N PRO A 88 2.01 0.84 -29.35
CA PRO A 88 1.10 1.98 -29.24
C PRO A 88 1.71 3.27 -29.78
N VAL A 89 0.83 4.15 -30.26
CA VAL A 89 1.25 5.47 -30.71
C VAL A 89 1.61 6.33 -29.51
N GLN A 90 2.75 7.00 -29.58
CA GLN A 90 3.17 7.94 -28.55
C GLN A 90 2.22 9.14 -28.51
N LYS A 91 1.78 9.50 -27.31
CA LYS A 91 0.74 10.51 -27.09
C LYS A 91 1.28 11.90 -26.74
N THR A 92 2.59 11.99 -26.49
CA THR A 92 3.26 13.24 -26.14
C THR A 92 4.60 13.30 -26.85
N ASP A 93 5.21 14.50 -26.92
CA ASP A 93 6.53 14.70 -27.52
C ASP A 93 7.68 14.25 -26.62
N ARG A 94 7.39 13.58 -25.56
CA ARG A 94 8.38 13.16 -24.59
C ARG A 94 9.28 12.09 -25.17
N ASP A 95 10.60 12.32 -25.14
CA ASP A 95 11.58 11.27 -25.40
C ASP A 95 11.54 10.26 -24.27
N GLY A 96 11.35 9.01 -24.65
CA GLY A 96 11.03 8.01 -23.69
C GLY A 96 12.19 7.20 -23.19
N GLY A 97 11.95 6.43 -22.22
CA GLY A 97 12.81 5.44 -21.67
C GLY A 97 13.41 5.79 -20.33
N PHE A 98 14.27 4.93 -19.89
CA PHE A 98 14.89 5.06 -18.59
C PHE A 98 15.75 6.32 -18.54
N GLY A 99 15.52 7.14 -17.51
CA GLY A 99 16.29 8.34 -17.31
C GLY A 99 15.86 9.54 -18.13
N SER A 100 14.80 9.44 -18.91
CA SER A 100 14.31 10.54 -19.74
C SER A 100 13.86 11.75 -18.93
N THR A 101 13.55 11.60 -17.68
CA THR A 101 13.10 12.67 -16.78
C THR A 101 14.15 13.06 -15.77
N GLY A 102 15.38 13.03 -16.18
CA GLY A 102 16.35 13.87 -15.55
C GLY A 102 16.85 13.48 -14.19
N VAL A 103 17.26 12.27 -14.01
CA VAL A 103 18.11 11.92 -12.88
C VAL A 103 19.57 11.78 -13.34
N HIS A 104 19.87 12.32 -14.44
CA HIS A 104 21.22 12.25 -14.97
C HIS A 104 21.78 13.61 -15.24
#